data_f7fa5a86ee74c57d842cd79aabc63fff
#
_entry.id   f7fa5a86ee74c57d842cd79aabc63fff
#
_cell.length_a   1.000
_cell.length_b   1.000
_cell.length_c   1.000
_cell.angle_alpha   90.00
_cell.angle_beta   90.00
_cell.angle_gamma   90.00
#
_symmetry.space_group_name_H-M   'P 1'
#
loop_
_entity.id
_entity.type
_entity.pdbx_description
1 polymer ?
#
loop_
_entity_poly.entity_id
_entity_poly.type
_entity_poly.pdbx_seq_one_letter_code
_entity_poly.pdbx_strand_id
1 'polypeptide(L)' 'MAHFVEAFVLVQTEVGRSEEVTEAIRSITGVTEAKGVTGPYDVIVHAGASDMLALGRLIKDIQGVDGITRTVTCPVIAD' A
#
# COMPACT_ATOMS: atom_id res chain seq x y z
N MET A 1 -8.22 -24.17 0.93
CA MET A 1 -8.15 -22.84 0.31
C MET A 1 -7.66 -21.80 1.30
N ALA A 2 -6.72 -21.01 0.90
CA ALA A 2 -6.24 -19.96 1.76
C ALA A 2 -7.23 -18.82 1.80
N HIS A 3 -7.54 -18.36 3.00
CA HIS A 3 -8.27 -17.13 3.18
C HIS A 3 -7.27 -16.02 3.39
N PHE A 4 -7.48 -14.90 2.76
CA PHE A 4 -6.66 -13.76 3.10
C PHE A 4 -7.50 -12.50 3.15
N VAL A 5 -6.91 -11.55 3.84
CA VAL A 5 -7.49 -10.23 3.98
C VAL A 5 -6.73 -9.28 3.08
N GLU A 6 -7.43 -8.27 2.60
CA GLU A 6 -6.90 -7.33 1.62
C GLU A 6 -7.20 -5.92 2.04
N ALA A 7 -6.39 -5.01 1.56
CA ALA A 7 -6.64 -3.60 1.76
C ALA A 7 -6.11 -2.82 0.57
N PHE A 8 -6.72 -1.67 0.33
CA PHE A 8 -6.15 -0.67 -0.55
C PHE A 8 -5.51 0.40 0.33
N VAL A 9 -4.32 0.83 -0.04
CA VAL A 9 -3.63 1.89 0.69
C VAL A 9 -3.43 3.04 -0.26
N LEU A 10 -3.98 4.19 0.10
CA LEU A 10 -3.85 5.40 -0.68
C LEU A 10 -2.69 6.19 -0.11
N VAL A 11 -1.73 6.53 -0.95
CA VAL A 11 -0.45 7.06 -0.49
C VAL A 11 -0.21 8.44 -1.08
N GLN A 12 0.15 9.39 -0.22
CA GLN A 12 0.66 10.69 -0.65
C GLN A 12 2.18 10.68 -0.48
N THR A 13 2.87 11.29 -1.44
CA THR A 13 4.32 11.35 -1.42
C THR A 13 4.78 12.80 -1.44
N GLU A 14 6.04 12.99 -1.08
CA GLU A 14 6.69 14.28 -1.30
C GLU A 14 6.74 14.58 -2.80
N VAL A 15 6.71 15.85 -3.13
CA VAL A 15 6.73 16.30 -4.53
C VAL A 15 7.94 15.70 -5.25
N GLY A 16 7.67 15.09 -6.42
CA GLY A 16 8.73 14.53 -7.25
C GLY A 16 9.20 13.15 -6.85
N ARG A 17 8.61 12.55 -5.81
CA ARG A 17 9.09 11.25 -5.32
C ARG A 17 8.13 10.10 -5.56
N SER A 18 7.02 10.33 -6.26
CA SER A 18 6.00 9.27 -6.40
C SER A 18 6.53 8.05 -7.14
N GLU A 19 7.39 8.24 -8.13
CA GLU A 19 7.91 7.14 -8.93
C GLU A 19 8.80 6.22 -8.08
N GLU A 20 9.73 6.80 -7.34
CA GLU A 20 10.61 5.98 -6.50
C GLU A 20 9.87 5.33 -5.35
N VAL A 21 8.87 6.02 -4.80
CA VAL A 21 8.03 5.45 -3.74
C VAL A 21 7.23 4.26 -4.29
N THR A 22 6.65 4.41 -5.49
CA THR A 22 5.90 3.32 -6.12
C THR A 22 6.79 2.09 -6.30
N GLU A 23 8.00 2.28 -6.79
CA GLU A 23 8.91 1.16 -6.99
C GLU A 23 9.31 0.50 -5.68
N ALA A 24 9.56 1.30 -4.65
CA ALA A 24 9.91 0.77 -3.34
C ALA A 24 8.76 -0.06 -2.76
N ILE A 25 7.53 0.42 -2.91
CA ILE A 25 6.36 -0.29 -2.41
C ILE A 25 6.18 -1.62 -3.16
N ARG A 26 6.41 -1.63 -4.46
CA ARG A 26 6.27 -2.85 -5.27
C ARG A 26 7.18 -3.97 -4.79
N SER A 27 8.30 -3.65 -4.18
CA SER A 27 9.26 -4.67 -3.73
C SER A 27 8.87 -5.29 -2.38
N ILE A 28 7.83 -4.78 -1.73
CA ILE A 28 7.41 -5.31 -0.43
C ILE A 28 6.57 -6.56 -0.65
N THR A 29 6.93 -7.65 0.02
CA THR A 29 6.18 -8.90 -0.05
C THR A 29 4.76 -8.68 0.48
N GLY A 30 3.77 -9.11 -0.27
CA GLY A 30 2.36 -8.92 0.09
C GLY A 30 1.70 -7.80 -0.68
N VAL A 31 2.48 -6.94 -1.31
CA VAL A 31 1.94 -5.93 -2.23
C VAL A 31 1.68 -6.62 -3.56
N THR A 32 0.43 -6.65 -3.97
CA THR A 32 0.03 -7.27 -5.23
C THR A 32 0.08 -6.28 -6.38
N GLU A 33 -0.12 -5.00 -6.07
CA GLU A 33 -0.12 -3.97 -7.09
C GLU A 33 0.16 -2.62 -6.46
N ALA A 34 0.93 -1.79 -7.14
CA ALA A 34 1.12 -0.39 -6.75
C ALA A 34 1.19 0.42 -8.03
N LYS A 35 0.34 1.44 -8.12
CA LYS A 35 0.22 2.27 -9.32
C LYS A 35 0.30 3.74 -8.95
N GLY A 36 1.11 4.47 -9.71
CA GLY A 36 1.10 5.92 -9.63
C GLY A 36 -0.16 6.47 -10.28
N VAL A 37 -0.77 7.45 -9.65
CA VAL A 37 -2.02 8.04 -10.12
C VAL A 37 -1.93 9.55 -9.98
N THR A 38 -2.90 10.24 -10.57
CA THR A 38 -3.05 11.68 -10.35
C THR A 38 -4.30 11.90 -9.52
N GLY A 39 -4.33 13.00 -8.80
CA GLY A 39 -5.47 13.35 -7.96
C GLY A 39 -5.01 13.64 -6.55
N PRO A 40 -5.90 13.44 -5.56
CA PRO A 40 -5.55 13.75 -4.17
C PRO A 40 -4.51 12.82 -3.57
N TYR A 41 -4.25 11.69 -4.20
CA TYR A 41 -3.20 10.75 -3.79
C TYR A 41 -2.28 10.48 -4.95
N ASP A 42 -1.08 10.01 -4.66
CA ASP A 42 -0.04 9.81 -5.66
C ASP A 42 0.13 8.35 -6.04
N VAL A 43 -0.18 7.44 -5.13
CA VAL A 43 -0.01 6.01 -5.37
C VAL A 43 -1.19 5.27 -4.76
N ILE A 44 -1.71 4.30 -5.50
CA ILE A 44 -2.73 3.38 -4.98
C ILE A 44 -2.10 2.00 -4.90
N VAL A 45 -2.19 1.38 -3.72
CA VAL A 45 -1.56 0.10 -3.44
C VAL A 45 -2.64 -0.92 -3.11
N HIS A 46 -2.53 -2.11 -3.68
CA HIS A 46 -3.35 -3.25 -3.27
C HIS A 46 -2.44 -4.22 -2.55
N ALA A 47 -2.83 -4.60 -1.35
CA ALA A 47 -2.03 -5.45 -0.48
C ALA A 47 -2.89 -6.57 0.08
N GLY A 48 -2.28 -7.74 0.28
CA GLY A 48 -2.98 -8.88 0.84
C GLY A 48 -2.10 -9.67 1.78
N ALA A 49 -2.72 -10.30 2.76
CA ALA A 49 -2.01 -11.09 3.75
C ALA A 49 -2.90 -12.22 4.23
N SER A 50 -2.31 -13.20 4.92
CA SER A 50 -3.03 -14.38 5.36
C SER A 50 -4.03 -14.10 6.48
N ASP A 51 -3.77 -13.06 7.28
CA ASP A 51 -4.65 -12.68 8.38
C ASP A 51 -4.45 -11.19 8.70
N MET A 52 -5.26 -10.69 9.63
CA MET A 52 -5.24 -9.27 9.95
C MET A 52 -3.93 -8.82 10.60
N LEU A 53 -3.31 -9.69 11.39
CA LEU A 53 -2.03 -9.34 12.02
C LEU A 53 -0.95 -9.16 10.96
N ALA A 54 -0.89 -10.08 10.01
CA ALA A 54 0.09 -10.00 8.92
C ALA A 54 -0.20 -8.79 8.04
N LEU A 55 -1.47 -8.48 7.80
CA LEU A 55 -1.84 -7.30 7.02
C LEU A 55 -1.39 -6.03 7.74
N GLY A 56 -1.57 -5.96 9.04
CA GLY A 56 -1.13 -4.80 9.82
C GLY A 56 0.38 -4.57 9.71
N ARG A 57 1.16 -5.65 9.75
CA ARG A 57 2.61 -5.56 9.59
C ARG A 57 2.99 -5.08 8.20
N LEU A 58 2.30 -5.59 7.19
CA LEU A 58 2.52 -5.18 5.81
C LEU A 58 2.24 -3.69 5.62
N ILE A 59 1.15 -3.22 6.20
CA ILE A 59 0.79 -1.80 6.11
C ILE A 59 1.87 -0.94 6.79
N LYS A 60 2.41 -1.39 7.92
CA LYS A 60 3.50 -0.67 8.58
C LYS A 60 4.74 -0.61 7.70
N ASP A 61 5.04 -1.70 7.00
CA ASP A 61 6.18 -1.71 6.08
C ASP A 61 5.97 -0.70 4.95
N ILE A 62 4.76 -0.63 4.42
CA ILE A 62 4.43 0.37 3.40
C ILE A 62 4.62 1.78 3.95
N GLN A 63 4.10 2.04 5.14
CA GLN A 63 4.18 3.35 5.77
C GLN A 63 5.62 3.78 6.06
N GLY A 64 6.52 2.81 6.17
CA GLY A 64 7.94 3.09 6.44
C GLY A 64 8.75 3.46 5.20
N VAL A 65 8.16 3.45 4.03
CA VAL A 65 8.89 3.81 2.80
C VAL A 65 9.21 5.30 2.82
N ASP A 66 10.48 5.62 2.57
CA ASP A 66 10.94 7.00 2.56
C ASP A 66 10.26 7.77 1.43
N GLY A 67 9.83 8.98 1.72
CA GLY A 67 9.15 9.82 0.73
C GLY A 67 7.64 9.87 0.89
N ILE A 68 7.08 9.02 1.74
CA ILE A 68 5.64 9.03 2.02
C ILE A 68 5.35 10.11 3.05
N THR A 69 4.32 10.90 2.78
CA THR A 69 3.87 11.94 3.71
C THR A 69 2.60 11.54 4.45
N ARG A 70 1.77 10.69 3.82
CA ARG A 70 0.50 10.30 4.42
C ARG A 70 -0.02 9.04 3.74
N THR A 71 -0.70 8.20 4.52
CA THR A 71 -1.41 7.04 3.97
C THR A 71 -2.81 6.97 4.55
N VAL A 72 -3.72 6.44 3.73
CA VAL A 72 -5.07 6.10 4.18
C VAL A 72 -5.30 4.65 3.80
N THR A 73 -5.62 3.83 4.79
CA THR A 73 -5.82 2.40 4.57
C THR A 73 -7.31 2.10 4.49
N CYS A 74 -7.70 1.40 3.44
CA CYS A 74 -9.08 1.01 3.19
C CYS A 74 -9.16 -0.51 3.16
N PRO A 75 -9.43 -1.18 4.27
CA PRO A 75 -9.59 -2.64 4.27
C PRO A 75 -10.78 -3.03 3.42
N VAL A 76 -10.64 -4.13 2.69
CA VAL A 76 -11.72 -4.68 1.89
C VAL A 76 -12.67 -5.41 2.85
N ILE A 77 -13.94 -5.05 2.82
CA ILE A 77 -14.88 -5.61 3.79
C ILE A 77 -15.40 -6.98 3.36
N ALA A 78 -15.63 -7.16 2.09
CA ALA A 78 -16.08 -8.45 1.54
C ALA A 78 -16.40 -8.26 0.08
N ASP A 79 -16.47 -9.36 -0.59
CA ASP A 79 -16.89 -9.38 -2.00
C ASP A 79 -18.16 -10.15 -2.19
#